data_1f21c8e42441c754279bd55f6e23b028
#
_entry.id   1f21c8e42441c754279bd55f6e23b028
#
_cell.length_a   1.000
_cell.length_b   1.000
_cell.length_c   1.000
_cell.angle_alpha   90.00
_cell.angle_beta   90.00
_cell.angle_gamma   90.00
#
_symmetry.space_group_name_H-M   'P 1'
#
loop_
_entity.id
_entity.type
_entity.pdbx_description
1 polymer ?
#
loop_
_entity_poly.entity_id
_entity_poly.type
_entity_poly.pdbx_seq_one_letter_code
_entity_poly.pdbx_strand_id
1 'polypeptide(L)'
;MNYNNFVLELKRLKLTVFSLNDAQRIINKKRAYTSVYLSRFIKSKRLVLIKKGIYALPSSLFEEIATSIVESSYITMLSALYHYSIIDQQPNDTIVFNSSISRKLDIRIPDGAYRIKLVKITPKRLFGFERIDTQNGYIYIATPEKAIVDALYLPKLCAQSYIEDALLDSDKIDIKKLINFANAMESHVVLIRLQLLFNKLNITGYDKFIKVKRIIPKKFNLSKITTKKETKLNYIFGDSDIR
;
A
#
# COMPACT_ATOMS: atom_id res chain seq x y z
N MET A 1 -11.67 -32.51 -12.62
CA MET A 1 -11.68 -31.95 -11.24
C MET A 1 -13.06 -31.36 -11.00
N ASN A 2 -13.74 -31.66 -9.90
CA ASN A 2 -14.98 -30.99 -9.53
C ASN A 2 -14.68 -29.68 -8.76
N TYR A 3 -15.71 -28.84 -8.56
CA TYR A 3 -15.54 -27.55 -7.89
C TYR A 3 -14.97 -27.67 -6.45
N ASN A 4 -15.47 -28.59 -5.66
CA ASN A 4 -15.07 -28.74 -4.26
C ASN A 4 -13.59 -29.11 -4.15
N ASN A 5 -13.11 -30.01 -5.01
CA ASN A 5 -11.69 -30.38 -5.05
C ASN A 5 -10.81 -29.20 -5.51
N PHE A 6 -11.31 -28.39 -6.46
CA PHE A 6 -10.61 -27.19 -6.90
C PHE A 6 -10.47 -26.16 -5.77
N VAL A 7 -11.56 -25.91 -5.01
CA VAL A 7 -11.53 -25.00 -3.87
C VAL A 7 -10.64 -25.55 -2.74
N LEU A 8 -10.67 -26.87 -2.49
CA LEU A 8 -9.81 -27.49 -1.50
C LEU A 8 -8.32 -27.26 -1.82
N GLU A 9 -7.93 -27.44 -3.09
CA GLU A 9 -6.55 -27.17 -3.50
C GLU A 9 -6.18 -25.67 -3.42
N LEU A 10 -7.09 -24.77 -3.76
CA LEU A 10 -6.87 -23.33 -3.57
C LEU A 10 -6.63 -23.01 -2.08
N LYS A 11 -7.44 -23.54 -1.18
CA LYS A 11 -7.28 -23.36 0.27
C LYS A 11 -5.98 -23.95 0.78
N ARG A 12 -5.62 -25.16 0.33
CA ARG A 12 -4.34 -25.80 0.69
C ARG A 12 -3.13 -24.93 0.31
N LEU A 13 -3.22 -24.24 -0.82
CA LEU A 13 -2.20 -23.33 -1.32
C LEU A 13 -2.33 -21.90 -0.76
N LYS A 14 -3.33 -21.62 0.10
CA LYS A 14 -3.68 -20.29 0.60
C LYS A 14 -3.92 -19.27 -0.52
N LEU A 15 -4.53 -19.71 -1.63
CA LEU A 15 -4.83 -18.91 -2.82
C LEU A 15 -6.32 -18.57 -2.87
N THR A 16 -6.78 -17.62 -2.08
CA THR A 16 -8.16 -17.11 -2.17
C THR A 16 -8.36 -16.26 -3.42
N VAL A 17 -7.31 -15.60 -3.88
CA VAL A 17 -7.22 -14.88 -5.15
C VAL A 17 -6.17 -15.56 -6.02
N PHE A 18 -6.51 -15.82 -7.28
CA PHE A 18 -5.67 -16.60 -8.17
C PHE A 18 -5.77 -16.15 -9.64
N SER A 19 -4.71 -16.38 -10.37
CA SER A 19 -4.66 -16.12 -11.82
C SER A 19 -5.22 -17.29 -12.63
N LEU A 20 -5.50 -17.04 -13.93
CA LEU A 20 -5.81 -18.13 -14.87
C LEU A 20 -4.69 -19.16 -14.94
N ASN A 21 -3.44 -18.74 -14.80
CA ASN A 21 -2.29 -19.65 -14.82
C ASN A 21 -2.26 -20.55 -13.59
N ASP A 22 -2.59 -20.03 -12.41
CA ASP A 22 -2.66 -20.82 -11.17
C ASP A 22 -3.80 -21.87 -11.30
N ALA A 23 -4.96 -21.46 -11.76
CA ALA A 23 -6.07 -22.37 -12.03
C ALA A 23 -5.68 -23.45 -13.06
N GLN A 24 -4.94 -23.10 -14.10
CA GLN A 24 -4.47 -24.03 -15.11
C GLN A 24 -3.52 -25.09 -14.51
N ARG A 25 -2.60 -24.67 -13.63
CA ARG A 25 -1.69 -25.58 -12.91
C ARG A 25 -2.48 -26.56 -12.01
N ILE A 26 -3.42 -26.02 -11.22
CA ILE A 26 -4.23 -26.82 -10.29
C ILE A 26 -5.12 -27.82 -11.05
N ILE A 27 -5.79 -27.38 -12.11
CA ILE A 27 -6.73 -28.22 -12.89
C ILE A 27 -5.96 -29.19 -13.79
N ASN A 28 -4.71 -28.88 -14.13
CA ASN A 28 -3.85 -29.62 -15.05
C ASN A 28 -4.53 -29.85 -16.44
N LYS A 29 -5.04 -28.78 -17.04
CA LYS A 29 -5.71 -28.79 -18.35
C LYS A 29 -5.26 -27.60 -19.21
N LYS A 30 -5.52 -27.66 -20.52
CA LYS A 30 -5.21 -26.57 -21.45
C LYS A 30 -5.97 -25.28 -21.08
N ARG A 31 -5.39 -24.14 -21.42
CA ARG A 31 -5.92 -22.79 -21.10
C ARG A 31 -7.39 -22.59 -21.52
N ALA A 32 -7.75 -23.05 -22.72
CA ALA A 32 -9.11 -22.94 -23.22
C ALA A 32 -10.13 -23.68 -22.33
N TYR A 33 -9.81 -24.91 -21.93
CA TYR A 33 -10.65 -25.69 -21.02
C TYR A 33 -10.78 -25.00 -19.66
N THR A 34 -9.66 -24.55 -19.10
CA THR A 34 -9.61 -23.85 -17.80
C THR A 34 -10.47 -22.58 -17.82
N SER A 35 -10.40 -21.80 -18.91
CA SER A 35 -11.21 -20.60 -19.06
C SER A 35 -12.71 -20.90 -19.08
N VAL A 36 -13.14 -21.93 -19.83
CA VAL A 36 -14.54 -22.38 -19.86
C VAL A 36 -14.97 -22.91 -18.48
N TYR A 37 -14.11 -23.67 -17.82
CA TYR A 37 -14.37 -24.19 -16.48
C TYR A 37 -14.61 -23.05 -15.48
N LEU A 38 -13.74 -22.05 -15.41
CA LEU A 38 -13.89 -20.91 -14.52
C LEU A 38 -15.14 -20.07 -14.86
N SER A 39 -15.44 -19.87 -16.15
CA SER A 39 -16.60 -19.08 -16.57
C SER A 39 -17.92 -19.67 -16.09
N ARG A 40 -18.03 -21.00 -16.00
CA ARG A 40 -19.22 -21.68 -15.43
C ARG A 40 -19.42 -21.34 -13.95
N PHE A 41 -18.33 -21.27 -13.17
CA PHE A 41 -18.41 -20.94 -11.74
C PHE A 41 -18.63 -19.44 -11.49
N ILE A 42 -18.18 -18.57 -12.38
CA ILE A 42 -18.54 -17.15 -12.34
C ILE A 42 -20.05 -16.99 -12.60
N LYS A 43 -20.60 -17.64 -13.61
CA LYS A 43 -22.04 -17.59 -13.92
C LYS A 43 -22.90 -18.10 -12.77
N SER A 44 -22.45 -19.13 -12.04
CA SER A 44 -23.12 -19.67 -10.85
C SER A 44 -22.78 -18.93 -9.56
N LYS A 45 -22.08 -17.77 -9.60
CA LYS A 45 -21.67 -16.95 -8.46
C LYS A 45 -20.79 -17.69 -7.43
N ARG A 46 -20.17 -18.80 -7.82
CA ARG A 46 -19.22 -19.56 -6.99
C ARG A 46 -17.80 -19.00 -7.07
N LEU A 47 -17.49 -18.19 -8.07
CA LEU A 47 -16.26 -17.43 -8.21
C LEU A 47 -16.59 -15.98 -8.57
N VAL A 48 -15.72 -15.08 -8.17
CA VAL A 48 -15.77 -13.65 -8.52
C VAL A 48 -14.69 -13.37 -9.57
N LEU A 49 -15.05 -12.70 -10.66
CA LEU A 49 -14.09 -12.18 -11.64
C LEU A 49 -13.67 -10.78 -11.20
N ILE A 50 -12.44 -10.62 -10.72
CA ILE A 50 -11.91 -9.33 -10.28
C ILE A 50 -11.52 -8.46 -11.48
N LYS A 51 -10.75 -9.04 -12.39
CA LYS A 51 -10.41 -8.48 -13.71
C LYS A 51 -10.08 -9.63 -14.66
N LYS A 52 -9.92 -9.33 -15.95
CA LYS A 52 -9.53 -10.35 -16.93
C LYS A 52 -8.30 -11.13 -16.48
N GLY A 53 -8.47 -12.42 -16.22
CA GLY A 53 -7.42 -13.36 -15.82
C GLY A 53 -7.13 -13.43 -14.33
N ILE A 54 -7.82 -12.66 -13.47
CA ILE A 54 -7.73 -12.73 -12.00
C ILE A 54 -9.11 -13.03 -11.42
N TYR A 55 -9.17 -14.02 -10.58
CA TYR A 55 -10.37 -14.58 -9.98
C TYR A 55 -10.21 -14.64 -8.46
N ALA A 56 -11.33 -14.63 -7.75
CA ALA A 56 -11.34 -14.75 -6.31
C ALA A 56 -12.43 -15.71 -5.84
N LEU A 57 -12.24 -16.33 -4.68
CA LEU A 57 -13.30 -16.99 -3.95
C LEU A 57 -14.26 -15.92 -3.40
N PRO A 58 -15.57 -16.20 -3.27
CA PRO A 58 -16.51 -15.26 -2.65
C PRO A 58 -16.18 -14.91 -1.20
N SER A 59 -15.40 -15.74 -0.52
CA SER A 59 -14.91 -15.55 0.85
C SER A 59 -13.57 -14.83 0.94
N SER A 60 -13.03 -14.33 -0.19
CA SER A 60 -11.76 -13.58 -0.17
C SER A 60 -11.95 -12.23 0.49
N LEU A 61 -11.03 -11.86 1.36
CA LEU A 61 -10.97 -10.52 1.92
C LEU A 61 -10.59 -9.50 0.83
N PHE A 62 -11.05 -8.29 0.99
CA PHE A 62 -10.74 -7.22 0.05
C PHE A 62 -9.23 -6.94 -0.04
N GLU A 63 -8.52 -6.99 1.08
CA GLU A 63 -7.07 -6.79 1.16
C GLU A 63 -6.29 -7.89 0.43
N GLU A 64 -6.76 -9.14 0.46
CA GLU A 64 -6.19 -10.24 -0.33
C GLU A 64 -6.30 -9.95 -1.82
N ILE A 65 -7.46 -9.43 -2.25
CA ILE A 65 -7.68 -9.02 -3.62
C ILE A 65 -6.76 -7.85 -3.98
N ALA A 66 -6.68 -6.83 -3.13
CA ALA A 66 -5.90 -5.62 -3.36
C ALA A 66 -4.42 -5.93 -3.64
N THR A 67 -3.84 -6.88 -2.88
CA THR A 67 -2.42 -7.28 -3.02
C THR A 67 -2.18 -8.35 -4.08
N SER A 68 -3.23 -9.00 -4.58
CA SER A 68 -3.10 -10.06 -5.61
C SER A 68 -3.37 -9.57 -7.04
N ILE A 69 -3.87 -8.34 -7.21
CA ILE A 69 -4.16 -7.79 -8.56
C ILE A 69 -2.90 -7.61 -9.39
N VAL A 70 -1.81 -7.21 -8.75
CA VAL A 70 -0.51 -6.97 -9.39
C VAL A 70 0.57 -7.67 -8.59
N GLU A 71 1.48 -8.34 -9.29
CA GLU A 71 2.63 -8.98 -8.65
C GLU A 71 3.53 -7.93 -7.95
N SER A 72 4.20 -8.36 -6.89
CA SER A 72 5.11 -7.51 -6.11
C SER A 72 4.43 -6.20 -5.66
N SER A 73 3.29 -6.34 -4.99
CA SER A 73 2.52 -5.21 -4.48
C SER A 73 2.22 -5.36 -2.99
N TYR A 74 2.01 -4.24 -2.32
CA TYR A 74 1.63 -4.21 -0.90
C TYR A 74 0.73 -3.01 -0.58
N ILE A 75 -0.15 -3.19 0.39
CA ILE A 75 -0.98 -2.13 0.97
C ILE A 75 -0.10 -1.22 1.82
N THR A 76 -0.30 0.10 1.73
CA THR A 76 0.52 1.08 2.45
C THR A 76 -0.25 2.32 2.90
N MET A 77 0.45 3.28 3.49
CA MET A 77 -0.08 4.56 3.99
C MET A 77 -1.22 4.35 5.00
N LEU A 78 -2.33 5.12 4.85
CA LEU A 78 -3.46 5.08 5.78
C LEU A 78 -4.04 3.68 5.95
N SER A 79 -4.16 2.91 4.86
CA SER A 79 -4.71 1.55 4.93
C SER A 79 -3.85 0.61 5.78
N ALA A 80 -2.52 0.78 5.74
CA ALA A 80 -1.63 0.02 6.60
C ALA A 80 -1.70 0.51 8.05
N LEU A 81 -1.68 1.83 8.29
CA LEU A 81 -1.78 2.39 9.64
C LEU A 81 -3.12 2.02 10.31
N TYR A 82 -4.22 2.03 9.55
CA TYR A 82 -5.52 1.56 10.03
C TYR A 82 -5.51 0.07 10.40
N HIS A 83 -4.89 -0.77 9.56
CA HIS A 83 -4.76 -2.21 9.82
C HIS A 83 -4.06 -2.50 11.16
N TYR A 84 -3.02 -1.73 11.50
CA TYR A 84 -2.31 -1.85 12.79
C TYR A 84 -3.00 -1.08 13.93
N SER A 85 -4.20 -0.55 13.72
CA SER A 85 -4.94 0.26 14.72
C SER A 85 -4.10 1.41 15.29
N ILE A 86 -3.32 2.06 14.41
CA ILE A 86 -2.55 3.27 14.74
C ILE A 86 -3.42 4.51 14.47
N ILE A 87 -4.32 4.42 13.52
CA ILE A 87 -5.34 5.44 13.24
C ILE A 87 -6.72 4.79 13.26
N ASP A 88 -7.72 5.54 13.71
CA ASP A 88 -9.10 5.04 13.83
C ASP A 88 -9.90 5.24 12.55
N GLN A 89 -9.49 6.16 11.68
CA GLN A 89 -10.23 6.48 10.48
C GLN A 89 -9.99 5.46 9.37
N GLN A 90 -11.06 4.79 8.94
CA GLN A 90 -11.03 3.91 7.77
C GLN A 90 -10.80 4.74 6.50
N PRO A 91 -9.78 4.40 5.69
CA PRO A 91 -9.50 5.13 4.45
C PRO A 91 -10.54 4.83 3.36
N ASN A 92 -10.95 5.86 2.61
CA ASN A 92 -11.87 5.72 1.47
C ASN A 92 -11.25 4.97 0.29
N ASP A 93 -9.94 5.15 0.07
CA ASP A 93 -9.17 4.52 -0.99
C ASP A 93 -8.07 3.66 -0.37
N THR A 94 -7.94 2.41 -0.80
CA THR A 94 -6.79 1.57 -0.42
C THR A 94 -5.63 1.83 -1.36
N ILE A 95 -4.53 2.33 -0.82
CA ILE A 95 -3.31 2.61 -1.59
C ILE A 95 -2.46 1.35 -1.64
N VAL A 96 -2.12 0.93 -2.85
CA VAL A 96 -1.29 -0.25 -3.12
C VAL A 96 -0.09 0.14 -3.96
N PHE A 97 1.11 -0.02 -3.42
CA PHE A 97 2.35 0.20 -4.16
C PHE A 97 2.75 -1.06 -4.92
N ASN A 98 3.25 -0.86 -6.15
CA ASN A 98 3.74 -1.93 -7.02
C ASN A 98 4.82 -1.40 -7.99
N SER A 99 5.49 -2.29 -8.73
CA SER A 99 6.53 -1.93 -9.70
C SER A 99 6.02 -1.74 -11.13
N SER A 100 4.76 -2.06 -11.42
CA SER A 100 4.29 -2.26 -12.79
C SER A 100 3.40 -1.14 -13.31
N ILE A 101 2.33 -0.79 -12.60
CA ILE A 101 1.27 0.09 -13.11
C ILE A 101 0.79 1.12 -12.08
N SER A 102 0.27 2.25 -12.59
CA SER A 102 -0.54 3.19 -11.83
C SER A 102 -1.95 3.21 -12.37
N ARG A 103 -2.94 2.90 -11.53
CA ARG A 103 -4.36 2.84 -11.94
C ARG A 103 -5.29 2.92 -10.73
N LYS A 104 -6.47 3.52 -10.92
CA LYS A 104 -7.60 3.39 -9.99
C LYS A 104 -8.50 2.24 -10.44
N LEU A 105 -8.99 1.47 -9.49
CA LEU A 105 -9.88 0.34 -9.71
C LEU A 105 -11.01 0.39 -8.69
N ASP A 106 -12.24 0.30 -9.18
CA ASP A 106 -13.41 0.05 -8.34
C ASP A 106 -13.72 -1.45 -8.40
N ILE A 107 -13.70 -2.10 -7.23
CA ILE A 107 -13.89 -3.54 -7.10
C ILE A 107 -15.18 -3.77 -6.33
N ARG A 108 -16.04 -4.62 -6.87
CA ARG A 108 -17.26 -5.06 -6.21
C ARG A 108 -17.14 -6.53 -5.88
N ILE A 109 -17.27 -6.84 -4.61
CA ILE A 109 -17.32 -8.20 -4.07
C ILE A 109 -18.59 -8.36 -3.24
N PRO A 110 -18.98 -9.58 -2.82
CA PRO A 110 -20.24 -9.79 -2.11
C PRO A 110 -20.43 -8.97 -0.84
N ASP A 111 -19.35 -8.62 -0.13
CA ASP A 111 -19.39 -7.83 1.11
C ASP A 111 -19.31 -6.31 0.89
N GLY A 112 -19.07 -5.83 -0.33
CA GLY A 112 -19.07 -4.39 -0.58
C GLY A 112 -18.44 -3.93 -1.89
N ALA A 113 -18.37 -2.60 -2.02
CA ALA A 113 -17.70 -1.91 -3.10
C ALA A 113 -16.49 -1.14 -2.54
N TYR A 114 -15.34 -1.37 -3.12
CA TYR A 114 -14.05 -0.87 -2.64
C TYR A 114 -13.29 -0.17 -3.75
N ARG A 115 -12.49 0.81 -3.39
CA ARG A 115 -11.61 1.52 -4.32
C ARG A 115 -10.16 1.25 -4.02
N ILE A 116 -9.42 0.80 -5.04
CA ILE A 116 -7.98 0.59 -4.99
C ILE A 116 -7.28 1.62 -5.85
N LYS A 117 -6.27 2.25 -5.29
CA LYS A 117 -5.35 3.10 -6.05
C LYS A 117 -3.99 2.40 -6.14
N LEU A 118 -3.76 1.76 -7.28
CA LEU A 118 -2.45 1.20 -7.63
C LEU A 118 -1.49 2.35 -7.96
N VAL A 119 -0.34 2.36 -7.33
CA VAL A 119 0.69 3.38 -7.53
C VAL A 119 2.00 2.69 -7.89
N LYS A 120 2.49 3.01 -9.09
CA LYS A 120 3.78 2.50 -9.54
C LYS A 120 4.91 3.26 -8.86
N ILE A 121 5.83 2.50 -8.26
CA ILE A 121 7.09 3.02 -7.71
C ILE A 121 8.28 2.22 -8.25
N THR A 122 9.48 2.74 -8.10
CA THR A 122 10.69 2.03 -8.54
C THR A 122 10.90 0.77 -7.71
N PRO A 123 11.34 -0.37 -8.31
CA PRO A 123 11.52 -1.64 -7.60
C PRO A 123 12.40 -1.53 -6.35
N LYS A 124 13.45 -0.70 -6.37
CA LYS A 124 14.34 -0.47 -5.21
C LYS A 124 13.65 0.14 -3.98
N ARG A 125 12.45 0.71 -4.14
CA ARG A 125 11.65 1.26 -3.06
C ARG A 125 10.56 0.32 -2.56
N LEU A 126 10.42 -0.87 -3.18
CA LEU A 126 9.52 -1.93 -2.74
C LEU A 126 10.21 -2.77 -1.65
N PHE A 127 10.16 -2.31 -0.41
CA PHE A 127 10.72 -2.96 0.77
C PHE A 127 9.92 -2.56 2.03
N GLY A 128 10.22 -3.16 3.17
CA GLY A 128 9.63 -2.79 4.46
C GLY A 128 8.16 -3.18 4.59
N PHE A 129 7.72 -4.16 3.85
CA PHE A 129 6.41 -4.78 3.97
C PHE A 129 6.56 -6.24 4.41
N GLU A 130 5.51 -6.78 4.96
CA GLU A 130 5.47 -8.15 5.44
C GLU A 130 4.26 -8.89 4.88
N ARG A 131 4.35 -10.20 4.91
CA ARG A 131 3.23 -11.08 4.61
C ARG A 131 2.51 -11.40 5.91
N ILE A 132 1.21 -11.12 5.94
CA ILE A 132 0.33 -11.50 7.03
C ILE A 132 -0.62 -12.58 6.51
N ASP A 133 -0.59 -13.75 7.16
CA ASP A 133 -1.53 -14.82 6.86
C ASP A 133 -2.92 -14.46 7.41
N THR A 134 -3.93 -14.65 6.59
CA THR A 134 -5.35 -14.53 6.94
C THR A 134 -5.92 -15.94 7.20
N GLN A 135 -7.21 -16.03 7.51
CA GLN A 135 -7.85 -17.32 7.71
C GLN A 135 -7.71 -18.28 6.52
N ASN A 136 -7.84 -17.77 5.29
CA ASN A 136 -7.84 -18.61 4.08
C ASN A 136 -6.77 -18.25 3.05
N GLY A 137 -6.08 -17.11 3.22
CA GLY A 137 -5.12 -16.57 2.28
C GLY A 137 -4.00 -15.81 2.96
N TYR A 138 -3.56 -14.72 2.35
CA TYR A 138 -2.55 -13.81 2.88
C TYR A 138 -2.66 -12.44 2.24
N ILE A 139 -2.10 -11.43 2.91
CA ILE A 139 -1.93 -10.07 2.41
C ILE A 139 -0.46 -9.67 2.47
N TYR A 140 -0.07 -8.73 1.63
CA TYR A 140 1.19 -8.00 1.77
C TYR A 140 0.89 -6.58 2.23
N ILE A 141 1.50 -6.15 3.33
CA ILE A 141 1.21 -4.85 3.94
C ILE A 141 2.50 -4.19 4.44
N ALA A 142 2.63 -2.89 4.24
CA ALA A 142 3.74 -2.12 4.78
C ALA A 142 3.74 -2.18 6.30
N THR A 143 4.92 -2.32 6.92
CA THR A 143 5.01 -2.08 8.36
C THR A 143 4.64 -0.63 8.68
N PRO A 144 4.26 -0.29 9.93
CA PRO A 144 3.88 1.07 10.29
C PRO A 144 4.90 2.14 9.87
N GLU A 145 6.17 1.87 10.10
CA GLU A 145 7.26 2.79 9.76
C GLU A 145 7.38 2.98 8.23
N LYS A 146 7.21 1.89 7.48
CA LYS A 146 7.23 1.98 6.01
C LYS A 146 6.02 2.72 5.47
N ALA A 147 4.85 2.53 6.05
CA ALA A 147 3.63 3.24 5.69
C ALA A 147 3.80 4.76 5.86
N ILE A 148 4.45 5.21 6.95
CA ILE A 148 4.80 6.61 7.18
C ILE A 148 5.80 7.10 6.13
N VAL A 149 6.87 6.35 5.85
CA VAL A 149 7.87 6.72 4.84
C VAL A 149 7.24 6.84 3.45
N ASP A 150 6.34 5.95 3.09
CA ASP A 150 5.62 6.00 1.81
C ASP A 150 4.69 7.22 1.72
N ALA A 151 4.04 7.59 2.83
CA ALA A 151 3.24 8.80 2.91
C ALA A 151 4.10 10.07 2.78
N LEU A 152 5.28 10.12 3.40
CA LEU A 152 6.26 11.19 3.21
C LEU A 152 6.80 11.23 1.77
N TYR A 153 6.87 10.10 1.08
CA TYR A 153 7.31 10.04 -0.31
C TYR A 153 6.27 10.62 -1.28
N LEU A 154 4.99 10.30 -1.09
CA LEU A 154 3.88 10.78 -1.93
C LEU A 154 2.80 11.49 -1.08
N PRO A 155 3.07 12.70 -0.54
CA PRO A 155 2.21 13.36 0.44
C PRO A 155 0.82 13.73 -0.08
N LYS A 156 0.64 13.86 -1.41
CA LYS A 156 -0.69 14.06 -2.01
C LYS A 156 -1.67 12.90 -1.83
N LEU A 157 -1.19 11.75 -1.35
CA LEU A 157 -2.00 10.54 -1.15
C LEU A 157 -2.38 10.29 0.32
N CYS A 158 -1.81 11.07 1.24
CA CYS A 158 -2.00 10.92 2.67
C CYS A 158 -1.87 12.28 3.34
N ALA A 159 -2.88 12.74 4.04
CA ALA A 159 -2.80 14.00 4.76
C ALA A 159 -1.76 13.91 5.90
N GLN A 160 -1.05 15.01 6.11
CA GLN A 160 0.02 15.10 7.09
C GLN A 160 -0.47 14.82 8.53
N SER A 161 -1.68 15.25 8.87
CA SER A 161 -2.26 15.03 10.21
C SER A 161 -2.23 13.56 10.62
N TYR A 162 -2.56 12.64 9.71
CA TYR A 162 -2.52 11.20 10.04
C TYR A 162 -1.11 10.67 10.34
N ILE A 163 -0.09 11.27 9.71
CA ILE A 163 1.31 10.91 9.98
C ILE A 163 1.73 11.46 11.33
N GLU A 164 1.26 12.66 11.69
CA GLU A 164 1.50 13.29 12.99
C GLU A 164 0.85 12.47 14.10
N ASP A 165 -0.41 12.10 13.94
CA ASP A 165 -1.15 11.26 14.88
C ASP A 165 -0.45 9.91 15.08
N ALA A 166 -0.03 9.26 13.98
CA ALA A 166 0.70 8.00 14.04
C ALA A 166 2.04 8.10 14.79
N LEU A 167 2.74 9.23 14.67
CA LEU A 167 4.03 9.44 15.38
C LEU A 167 3.85 9.84 16.84
N LEU A 168 2.70 10.42 17.21
CA LEU A 168 2.37 10.73 18.60
C LEU A 168 2.02 9.47 19.41
N ASP A 169 1.48 8.44 18.75
CA ASP A 169 1.27 7.10 19.32
C ASP A 169 2.58 6.29 19.30
N SER A 170 3.58 6.81 19.99
CA SER A 170 4.99 6.40 19.90
C SER A 170 5.26 4.93 20.26
N ASP A 171 4.42 4.31 21.06
CA ASP A 171 4.62 2.93 21.52
C ASP A 171 4.49 1.90 20.37
N LYS A 172 3.85 2.29 19.26
CA LYS A 172 3.63 1.43 18.08
C LYS A 172 4.63 1.66 16.95
N ILE A 173 5.46 2.71 17.02
CA ILE A 173 6.38 3.10 15.95
C ILE A 173 7.83 3.00 16.43
N ASP A 174 8.62 2.16 15.78
CA ASP A 174 10.07 2.13 15.97
C ASP A 174 10.74 3.27 15.17
N ILE A 175 11.12 4.34 15.89
CA ILE A 175 11.75 5.53 15.29
C ILE A 175 13.08 5.19 14.59
N LYS A 176 13.86 4.24 15.12
CA LYS A 176 15.13 3.83 14.49
C LYS A 176 14.85 3.13 13.15
N LYS A 177 13.88 2.24 13.10
CA LYS A 177 13.44 1.54 11.90
C LYS A 177 12.84 2.52 10.88
N LEU A 178 12.05 3.51 11.33
CA LEU A 178 11.51 4.58 10.50
C LEU A 178 12.65 5.35 9.79
N ILE A 179 13.67 5.77 10.52
CA ILE A 179 14.82 6.49 9.98
C ILE A 179 15.61 5.61 8.99
N ASN A 180 15.81 4.33 9.33
CA ASN A 180 16.49 3.39 8.44
C ASN A 180 15.73 3.25 7.11
N PHE A 181 14.42 3.13 7.15
CA PHE A 181 13.59 3.07 5.95
C PHE A 181 13.60 4.38 5.17
N ALA A 182 13.54 5.52 5.84
CA ALA A 182 13.65 6.82 5.18
C ALA A 182 14.99 7.00 4.44
N ASN A 183 16.09 6.56 5.05
CA ASN A 183 17.42 6.56 4.41
C ASN A 183 17.46 5.58 3.21
N ALA A 184 16.88 4.38 3.35
CA ALA A 184 16.83 3.37 2.29
C ALA A 184 15.96 3.78 1.08
N MET A 185 15.04 4.74 1.25
CA MET A 185 14.28 5.31 0.13
C MET A 185 15.15 6.07 -0.88
N GLU A 186 16.38 6.44 -0.51
CA GLU A 186 17.29 7.26 -1.35
C GLU A 186 16.58 8.51 -1.91
N SER A 187 15.82 9.19 -1.07
CA SER A 187 15.06 10.39 -1.43
C SER A 187 15.34 11.51 -0.44
N HIS A 188 16.08 12.52 -0.88
CA HIS A 188 16.37 13.70 -0.05
C HIS A 188 15.08 14.40 0.43
N VAL A 189 14.03 14.38 -0.39
CA VAL A 189 12.74 15.00 -0.05
C VAL A 189 12.09 14.29 1.12
N VAL A 190 12.13 12.96 1.16
CA VAL A 190 11.61 12.16 2.29
C VAL A 190 12.37 12.50 3.57
N LEU A 191 13.71 12.57 3.50
CA LEU A 191 14.53 12.89 4.67
C LEU A 191 14.28 14.31 5.21
N ILE A 192 14.14 15.29 4.31
CA ILE A 192 13.80 16.67 4.70
C ILE A 192 12.42 16.71 5.36
N ARG A 193 11.42 16.05 4.80
CA ARG A 193 10.06 15.99 5.36
C ARG A 193 10.07 15.33 6.73
N LEU A 194 10.78 14.21 6.87
CA LEU A 194 10.91 13.52 8.15
C LEU A 194 11.57 14.42 9.21
N GLN A 195 12.66 15.13 8.87
CA GLN A 195 13.33 16.04 9.77
C GLN A 195 12.41 17.21 10.19
N LEU A 196 11.69 17.81 9.24
CA LEU A 196 10.73 18.88 9.55
C LEU A 196 9.61 18.39 10.46
N LEU A 197 9.13 17.17 10.23
CA LEU A 197 8.09 16.55 11.04
C LEU A 197 8.59 16.26 12.46
N PHE A 198 9.80 15.73 12.63
CA PHE A 198 10.43 15.52 13.94
C PHE A 198 10.61 16.84 14.69
N ASN A 199 11.04 17.90 14.00
CA ASN A 199 11.17 19.23 14.61
C ASN A 199 9.81 19.79 15.06
N LYS A 200 8.76 19.59 14.25
CA LYS A 200 7.39 20.02 14.59
C LYS A 200 6.85 19.30 15.83
N LEU A 201 7.11 18.00 15.93
CA LEU A 201 6.64 17.15 17.03
C LEU A 201 7.60 17.10 18.24
N ASN A 202 8.69 17.87 18.21
CA ASN A 202 9.73 17.88 19.25
C ASN A 202 10.38 16.50 19.48
N ILE A 203 10.45 15.65 18.44
CA ILE A 203 11.16 14.37 18.48
C ILE A 203 12.65 14.67 18.29
N THR A 204 13.43 14.50 19.36
CA THR A 204 14.86 14.89 19.41
C THR A 204 15.80 13.69 19.45
N GLY A 205 17.10 13.93 19.26
CA GLY A 205 18.15 12.90 19.40
C GLY A 205 18.42 12.10 18.12
N TYR A 206 17.70 12.34 17.02
CA TYR A 206 17.79 11.55 15.78
C TYR A 206 18.47 12.25 14.61
N ASP A 207 18.83 13.53 14.73
CA ASP A 207 19.41 14.35 13.66
C ASP A 207 20.67 13.73 13.03
N LYS A 208 21.51 13.08 13.85
CA LYS A 208 22.74 12.41 13.40
C LYS A 208 22.51 11.21 12.50
N PHE A 209 21.31 10.59 12.58
CA PHE A 209 20.97 9.38 11.85
C PHE A 209 20.26 9.68 10.52
N ILE A 210 19.74 10.90 10.36
CA ILE A 210 19.06 11.32 9.12
C ILE A 210 20.13 11.84 8.16
N LYS A 211 20.46 11.04 7.14
CA LYS A 211 21.53 11.33 6.17
C LYS A 211 21.12 12.37 5.12
N VAL A 212 20.76 13.56 5.54
CA VAL A 212 20.50 14.68 4.61
C VAL A 212 21.84 15.19 4.07
N LYS A 213 22.17 14.87 2.82
CA LYS A 213 23.23 15.59 2.12
C LYS A 213 22.75 17.03 1.92
N ARG A 214 23.48 18.04 2.40
CA ARG A 214 23.21 19.46 2.14
C ARG A 214 23.30 19.75 0.64
N ILE A 215 22.29 19.42 -0.12
CA ILE A 215 22.11 19.92 -1.45
C ILE A 215 21.12 21.07 -1.29
N ILE A 216 21.64 22.28 -1.18
CA ILE A 216 20.85 23.48 -1.45
C ILE A 216 20.50 23.39 -2.93
N PRO A 217 19.24 23.16 -3.31
CA PRO A 217 18.88 23.13 -4.73
C PRO A 217 19.16 24.53 -5.29
N LYS A 218 20.03 24.65 -6.27
CA LYS A 218 20.38 25.90 -6.95
C LYS A 218 19.19 26.68 -7.55
N LYS A 219 17.93 26.19 -7.41
CA LYS A 219 16.70 26.80 -7.90
C LYS A 219 15.53 26.75 -6.91
N PHE A 220 15.77 26.88 -5.61
CA PHE A 220 14.71 27.30 -4.72
C PHE A 220 14.68 28.83 -4.70
N ASN A 221 13.78 29.42 -5.49
CA ASN A 221 13.57 30.87 -5.51
C ASN A 221 12.89 31.27 -4.21
N LEU A 222 13.70 31.58 -3.19
CA LEU A 222 13.29 31.98 -1.84
C LEU A 222 12.48 33.30 -1.83
N SER A 223 12.46 34.04 -2.95
CA SER A 223 11.79 35.34 -3.05
C SER A 223 10.26 35.30 -3.15
N LYS A 224 9.65 34.12 -3.25
CA LYS A 224 8.19 33.93 -3.23
C LYS A 224 7.64 33.31 -1.95
N ILE A 225 8.46 33.11 -0.94
CA ILE A 225 8.04 32.52 0.34
C ILE A 225 7.94 33.66 1.34
N THR A 226 6.79 34.28 1.42
CA THR A 226 6.44 35.24 2.48
C THR A 226 6.34 34.49 3.81
N THR A 227 7.30 34.77 4.68
CA THR A 227 7.30 34.91 6.16
C THR A 227 6.24 34.21 7.03
N LYS A 228 5.88 32.95 6.82
CA LYS A 228 5.30 32.14 7.92
C LYS A 228 5.90 30.72 7.90
N LYS A 229 6.43 30.28 9.03
CA LYS A 229 6.98 28.91 9.23
C LYS A 229 5.97 27.81 8.81
N GLU A 230 4.68 28.05 9.01
CA GLU A 230 3.58 27.15 8.64
C GLU A 230 3.41 27.00 7.13
N THR A 231 3.53 28.07 6.35
CA THR A 231 3.39 28.03 4.88
C THR A 231 4.50 27.19 4.24
N LYS A 232 5.67 27.13 4.85
CA LYS A 232 6.81 26.34 4.37
C LYS A 232 6.60 24.84 4.55
N LEU A 233 5.97 24.43 5.67
CA LEU A 233 5.60 23.04 5.92
C LEU A 233 4.49 22.56 4.97
N ASN A 234 3.43 23.34 4.82
CA ASN A 234 2.29 23.02 3.96
C ASN A 234 2.71 22.85 2.49
N TYR A 235 3.63 23.68 1.99
CA TYR A 235 4.17 23.55 0.63
C TYR A 235 4.96 22.24 0.43
N ILE A 236 5.74 21.82 1.45
CA ILE A 236 6.54 20.59 1.38
C ILE A 236 5.63 19.35 1.46
N PHE A 237 4.52 19.43 2.18
CA PHE A 237 3.58 18.33 2.38
C PHE A 237 2.41 18.32 1.38
N GLY A 238 2.19 19.39 0.62
CA GLY A 238 1.20 19.43 -0.46
C GLY A 238 -0.24 19.65 -0.01
N ASP A 239 -0.47 20.23 1.17
CA ASP A 239 -1.81 20.54 1.70
C ASP A 239 -2.54 21.69 0.97
N SER A 240 -1.94 22.31 -0.06
CA SER A 240 -2.52 23.49 -0.74
C SER A 240 -3.46 23.18 -1.90
N ASP A 241 -3.70 21.92 -2.27
CA ASP A 241 -4.45 21.55 -3.48
C ASP A 241 -5.69 20.66 -3.20
N ILE A 242 -6.31 20.79 -2.02
CA ILE A 242 -7.65 20.23 -1.79
C ILE A 242 -8.66 21.37 -1.90
N ARG A 243 -9.02 21.71 -3.12
CA ARG A 243 -10.28 22.34 -3.50
C ARG A 243 -10.96 21.52 -4.58
#